data_49ba1cc2a8960a7df2b694f3ec731e1c
#
_entry.id   49ba1cc2a8960a7df2b694f3ec731e1c
#
_cell.length_a   1.000
_cell.length_b   1.000
_cell.length_c   1.000
_cell.angle_alpha   90.00
_cell.angle_beta   90.00
_cell.angle_gamma   90.00
#
_symmetry.space_group_name_H-M   'P 1'
#
loop_
_entity.id
_entity.type
_entity.pdbx_description
1 polymer ?
#
loop_
_entity_poly.entity_id
_entity_poly.type
_entity_poly.pdbx_seq_one_letter_code
_entity_poly.pdbx_strand_id
1 'polypeptide(L)'
;ITILKHYIDRAYSAKTDHRPEFQQMLSDIEAGHINCVIVKDLSRLGRNSIDTGYYIEQYFHAHNVRFIAVTDQFDTADSGNLHGGIMLPLKNMINEAYALDIGRKIKAQARQAMKDGDYIGARAPYGYRKDPDNCHKLLIDENTAPVVKQIFEWAHEHVSLNRIVRNLNEMGIPAPSHYKKTTGEITSPGLIGSGKWQTRTVMKILESEVYTGDLVQGKTKIVDHQ
;
A
#
# COMPACT_ATOMS: atom_id res chain seq x y z
N ILE A 1 -16.18 -4.44 33.47
CA ILE A 1 -16.19 -3.85 32.11
C ILE A 1 -17.08 -4.76 31.27
N THR A 2 -18.13 -4.19 30.66
CA THR A 2 -18.99 -4.88 29.70
C THR A 2 -18.59 -4.43 28.29
N ILE A 3 -18.25 -5.37 27.39
CA ILE A 3 -17.95 -5.05 26.01
C ILE A 3 -19.27 -4.80 25.27
N LEU A 4 -19.46 -3.58 24.77
CA LEU A 4 -20.66 -3.18 24.04
C LEU A 4 -20.51 -3.42 22.54
N LYS A 5 -19.36 -3.05 21.95
CA LYS A 5 -19.11 -3.11 20.50
C LYS A 5 -17.62 -3.22 20.19
N HIS A 6 -17.33 -3.83 19.06
CA HIS A 6 -15.99 -3.82 18.43
C HIS A 6 -16.02 -2.92 17.20
N TYR A 7 -15.09 -1.96 17.13
CA TYR A 7 -14.89 -1.06 15.99
C TYR A 7 -13.67 -1.54 15.22
N ILE A 8 -13.86 -2.00 13.99
CA ILE A 8 -12.80 -2.66 13.21
C ILE A 8 -12.69 -2.02 11.83
N ASP A 9 -11.68 -1.19 11.64
CA ASP A 9 -11.30 -0.67 10.34
C ASP A 9 -10.31 -1.64 9.66
N ARG A 10 -10.77 -2.37 8.61
CA ARG A 10 -9.94 -3.31 7.86
C ARG A 10 -9.35 -2.62 6.63
N ALA A 11 -8.02 -2.76 6.43
CA ALA A 11 -7.30 -2.39 5.20
C ALA A 11 -7.36 -0.90 4.76
N TYR A 12 -7.55 0.02 5.68
CA TYR A 12 -7.37 1.44 5.36
C TYR A 12 -5.88 1.81 5.40
N SER A 13 -5.34 2.18 4.22
CA SER A 13 -3.94 2.63 4.13
C SER A 13 -3.74 3.96 4.86
N ALA A 14 -2.50 4.21 5.27
CA ALA A 14 -2.09 5.37 6.08
C ALA A 14 -2.38 6.76 5.50
N LYS A 15 -2.91 6.86 4.27
CA LYS A 15 -3.13 8.13 3.57
C LYS A 15 -4.58 8.60 3.48
N THR A 16 -5.55 7.81 3.92
CA THR A 16 -6.96 8.20 3.85
C THR A 16 -7.51 8.43 5.25
N ASP A 17 -7.99 9.61 5.51
CA ASP A 17 -8.61 10.07 6.77
C ASP A 17 -9.96 9.37 7.06
N HIS A 18 -10.38 8.47 6.17
CA HIS A 18 -11.61 7.72 6.31
C HIS A 18 -11.39 6.43 7.11
N ARG A 19 -11.67 6.53 8.41
CA ARG A 19 -11.79 5.41 9.34
C ARG A 19 -13.26 5.37 9.82
N PRO A 20 -14.19 4.77 9.05
CA PRO A 20 -15.62 4.84 9.35
C PRO A 20 -15.98 4.26 10.70
N GLU A 21 -15.37 3.15 11.11
CA GLU A 21 -15.61 2.57 12.41
C GLU A 21 -15.02 3.42 13.54
N PHE A 22 -13.89 4.06 13.32
CA PHE A 22 -13.34 5.01 14.27
C PHE A 22 -14.24 6.24 14.43
N GLN A 23 -14.79 6.78 13.34
CA GLN A 23 -15.74 7.90 13.40
C GLN A 23 -17.05 7.48 14.10
N GLN A 24 -17.53 6.27 13.85
CA GLN A 24 -18.69 5.73 14.57
C GLN A 24 -18.41 5.61 16.06
N MET A 25 -17.21 5.18 16.46
CA MET A 25 -16.82 5.14 17.87
C MET A 25 -16.86 6.54 18.50
N LEU A 26 -16.37 7.55 17.81
CA LEU A 26 -16.43 8.95 18.31
C LEU A 26 -17.87 9.42 18.48
N SER A 27 -18.76 9.14 17.51
CA SER A 27 -20.18 9.47 17.61
C SER A 27 -20.88 8.74 18.77
N ASP A 28 -20.54 7.47 19.01
CA ASP A 28 -21.10 6.69 20.12
C ASP A 28 -20.59 7.21 21.48
N ILE A 29 -19.37 7.78 21.53
CA ILE A 29 -18.84 8.48 22.70
C ILE A 29 -19.61 9.78 22.95
N GLU A 30 -19.81 10.60 21.92
CA GLU A 30 -20.56 11.87 22.01
C GLU A 30 -22.00 11.65 22.45
N ALA A 31 -22.60 10.54 22.03
CA ALA A 31 -23.92 10.12 22.47
C ALA A 31 -23.96 9.57 23.93
N GLY A 32 -22.80 9.44 24.58
CA GLY A 32 -22.69 8.92 25.95
C GLY A 32 -22.87 7.41 26.08
N HIS A 33 -22.85 6.67 24.98
CA HIS A 33 -23.01 5.21 24.97
C HIS A 33 -21.75 4.48 25.45
N ILE A 34 -20.58 5.12 25.36
CA ILE A 34 -19.28 4.55 25.66
C ILE A 34 -18.58 5.38 26.73
N ASN A 35 -18.11 4.73 27.79
CA ASN A 35 -17.33 5.33 28.85
C ASN A 35 -15.91 4.73 28.99
N CYS A 36 -15.58 3.73 28.16
CA CYS A 36 -14.25 3.13 28.12
C CYS A 36 -13.90 2.64 26.71
N VAL A 37 -12.70 2.99 26.25
CA VAL A 37 -12.13 2.51 24.99
C VAL A 37 -10.90 1.68 25.30
N ILE A 38 -10.84 0.45 24.77
CA ILE A 38 -9.72 -0.46 24.93
C ILE A 38 -9.13 -0.76 23.57
N VAL A 39 -7.82 -0.56 23.42
CA VAL A 39 -7.06 -0.86 22.22
C VAL A 39 -5.88 -1.77 22.51
N LYS A 40 -5.35 -2.42 21.49
CA LYS A 40 -4.14 -3.22 21.64
C LYS A 40 -2.95 -2.35 22.03
N ASP A 41 -2.70 -1.30 21.27
CA ASP A 41 -1.57 -0.38 21.44
C ASP A 41 -1.96 1.04 21.01
N LEU A 42 -1.16 2.04 21.38
CA LEU A 42 -1.40 3.47 21.09
C LEU A 42 -1.46 3.76 19.58
N SER A 43 -0.80 2.97 18.74
CA SER A 43 -0.81 3.16 17.29
C SER A 43 -2.20 2.95 16.67
N ARG A 44 -3.12 2.33 17.39
CA ARG A 44 -4.51 2.14 16.95
C ARG A 44 -5.34 3.40 17.07
N LEU A 45 -4.98 4.28 17.99
CA LEU A 45 -5.70 5.53 18.23
C LEU A 45 -5.35 6.60 17.19
N GLY A 46 -4.08 6.90 17.03
CA GLY A 46 -3.59 7.93 16.12
C GLY A 46 -2.32 7.50 15.40
N ARG A 47 -2.03 8.14 14.28
CA ARG A 47 -0.85 7.86 13.44
C ARG A 47 0.34 8.74 13.73
N ASN A 48 0.08 9.88 14.34
CA ASN A 48 1.10 10.82 14.78
C ASN A 48 0.89 11.15 16.26
N SER A 49 1.90 11.76 16.86
CA SER A 49 1.89 12.14 18.27
C SER A 49 0.82 13.18 18.61
N ILE A 50 0.53 14.07 17.67
CA ILE A 50 -0.40 15.19 17.87
C ILE A 50 -1.83 14.64 17.99
N ASP A 51 -2.27 13.80 17.03
CA ASP A 51 -3.61 13.21 17.04
C ASP A 51 -3.82 12.31 18.25
N THR A 52 -2.83 11.46 18.58
CA THR A 52 -2.89 10.57 19.72
C THR A 52 -2.99 11.38 21.04
N GLY A 53 -2.17 12.41 21.17
CA GLY A 53 -2.19 13.31 22.33
C GLY A 53 -3.53 14.03 22.45
N TYR A 54 -4.07 14.59 21.38
CA TYR A 54 -5.37 15.25 21.35
C TYR A 54 -6.49 14.33 21.85
N TYR A 55 -6.58 13.10 21.35
CA TYR A 55 -7.62 12.17 21.77
C TYR A 55 -7.49 11.79 23.24
N ILE A 56 -6.26 11.54 23.74
CA ILE A 56 -6.04 11.11 25.13
C ILE A 56 -6.21 12.28 26.11
N GLU A 57 -5.56 13.41 25.83
CA GLU A 57 -5.47 14.51 26.79
C GLU A 57 -6.70 15.43 26.76
N GLN A 58 -7.35 15.56 25.60
CA GLN A 58 -8.47 16.49 25.44
C GLN A 58 -9.80 15.76 25.21
N TYR A 59 -9.88 14.95 24.15
CA TYR A 59 -11.17 14.40 23.71
C TYR A 59 -11.75 13.41 24.71
N PHE A 60 -11.03 12.37 25.10
CA PHE A 60 -11.50 11.38 26.06
C PHE A 60 -11.69 11.96 27.45
N HIS A 61 -10.81 12.88 27.84
CA HIS A 61 -10.94 13.57 29.13
C HIS A 61 -12.22 14.42 29.17
N ALA A 62 -12.50 15.21 28.13
CA ALA A 62 -13.71 16.04 28.04
C ALA A 62 -15.01 15.22 28.09
N HIS A 63 -14.99 13.99 27.56
CA HIS A 63 -16.16 13.09 27.55
C HIS A 63 -16.17 12.09 28.71
N ASN A 64 -15.26 12.20 29.67
CA ASN A 64 -15.09 11.25 30.79
C ASN A 64 -14.94 9.78 30.33
N VAL A 65 -14.24 9.55 29.22
CA VAL A 65 -13.97 8.23 28.67
C VAL A 65 -12.61 7.74 29.16
N ARG A 66 -12.58 6.58 29.80
CA ARG A 66 -11.35 5.88 30.16
C ARG A 66 -10.74 5.26 28.91
N PHE A 67 -9.45 5.45 28.70
CA PHE A 67 -8.72 4.86 27.58
C PHE A 67 -7.63 3.92 28.08
N ILE A 68 -7.58 2.70 27.49
CA ILE A 68 -6.62 1.65 27.88
C ILE A 68 -5.92 1.13 26.63
N ALA A 69 -4.57 1.19 26.59
CA ALA A 69 -3.73 0.54 25.59
C ALA A 69 -2.99 -0.64 26.25
N VAL A 70 -3.44 -1.86 25.94
CA VAL A 70 -3.05 -3.07 26.70
C VAL A 70 -1.56 -3.37 26.59
N THR A 71 -1.01 -3.40 25.37
CA THR A 71 0.41 -3.73 25.14
C THR A 71 1.35 -2.65 25.67
N ASP A 72 0.91 -1.38 25.64
CA ASP A 72 1.69 -0.25 26.13
C ASP A 72 1.55 -0.03 27.64
N GLN A 73 0.73 -0.86 28.32
CA GLN A 73 0.43 -0.72 29.76
C GLN A 73 -0.04 0.70 30.11
N PHE A 74 -0.79 1.32 29.21
CA PHE A 74 -1.27 2.69 29.37
C PHE A 74 -2.75 2.67 29.75
N ASP A 75 -3.10 3.39 30.81
CA ASP A 75 -4.46 3.52 31.33
C ASP A 75 -4.67 4.94 31.83
N THR A 76 -5.66 5.64 31.31
CA THR A 76 -5.97 7.01 31.74
C THR A 76 -6.54 7.11 33.17
N ALA A 77 -7.00 6.02 33.75
CA ALA A 77 -7.43 5.99 35.16
C ALA A 77 -6.26 5.87 36.14
N ASP A 78 -5.05 5.52 35.66
CA ASP A 78 -3.87 5.47 36.49
C ASP A 78 -3.25 6.88 36.62
N SER A 79 -3.30 7.44 37.83
CA SER A 79 -2.77 8.77 38.13
C SER A 79 -1.27 8.93 37.83
N GLY A 80 -0.49 7.85 37.83
CA GLY A 80 0.90 7.82 37.38
C GLY A 80 1.09 8.12 35.90
N ASN A 81 0.12 7.78 35.07
CA ASN A 81 0.16 8.02 33.62
C ASN A 81 -0.26 9.45 33.22
N LEU A 82 -1.14 10.07 34.00
CA LEU A 82 -1.59 11.46 33.76
C LEU A 82 -0.49 12.51 34.06
N HIS A 83 0.42 12.22 34.96
CA HIS A 83 1.57 13.08 35.25
C HIS A 83 2.74 12.90 34.26
N GLY A 84 2.59 11.96 33.31
CA GLY A 84 3.58 11.64 32.30
C GLY A 84 3.47 12.47 31.00
N GLY A 85 3.16 13.77 31.09
CA GLY A 85 3.09 14.66 29.91
C GLY A 85 4.32 14.60 28.97
N ILE A 86 5.43 14.06 29.46
CA ILE A 86 6.66 13.82 28.68
C ILE A 86 6.73 12.38 28.13
N MET A 87 6.08 11.40 28.78
CA MET A 87 6.20 9.98 28.39
C MET A 87 5.49 9.67 27.07
N LEU A 88 4.32 10.24 26.83
CA LEU A 88 3.56 10.01 25.61
C LEU A 88 4.23 10.61 24.37
N PRO A 89 4.66 11.89 24.37
CA PRO A 89 5.47 12.45 23.30
C PRO A 89 6.75 11.65 23.05
N LEU A 90 7.43 11.19 24.11
CA LEU A 90 8.65 10.40 24.00
C LEU A 90 8.39 9.03 23.31
N LYS A 91 7.34 8.29 23.73
CA LYS A 91 6.94 7.03 23.06
C LYS A 91 6.60 7.24 21.59
N ASN A 92 5.91 8.33 21.28
CA ASN A 92 5.57 8.64 19.88
C ASN A 92 6.80 9.01 19.06
N MET A 93 7.74 9.78 19.61
CA MET A 93 9.03 10.04 18.94
C MET A 93 9.84 8.75 18.72
N ILE A 94 9.84 7.84 19.68
CA ILE A 94 10.50 6.54 19.56
C ILE A 94 9.83 5.71 18.44
N ASN A 95 8.51 5.63 18.41
CA ASN A 95 7.77 4.91 17.38
C ASN A 95 8.01 5.50 15.96
N GLU A 96 8.07 6.82 15.86
CA GLU A 96 8.39 7.51 14.60
C GLU A 96 9.83 7.22 14.17
N ALA A 97 10.78 7.26 15.12
CA ALA A 97 12.18 6.91 14.85
C ALA A 97 12.32 5.45 14.39
N TYR A 98 11.59 4.50 14.98
CA TYR A 98 11.54 3.11 14.53
C TYR A 98 10.96 2.98 13.11
N ALA A 99 9.87 3.67 12.81
CA ALA A 99 9.27 3.65 11.47
C ALA A 99 10.24 4.18 10.41
N LEU A 100 10.95 5.25 10.71
CA LEU A 100 12.00 5.82 9.84
C LEU A 100 13.17 4.85 9.65
N ASP A 101 13.63 4.20 10.71
CA ASP A 101 14.72 3.22 10.65
C ASP A 101 14.33 1.99 9.80
N ILE A 102 13.14 1.44 10.04
CA ILE A 102 12.58 0.34 9.24
C ILE A 102 12.48 0.76 7.76
N GLY A 103 11.97 1.95 7.48
CA GLY A 103 11.88 2.48 6.13
C GLY A 103 13.25 2.61 5.45
N ARG A 104 14.29 3.04 6.18
CA ARG A 104 15.67 3.10 5.69
C ARG A 104 16.23 1.70 5.39
N LYS A 105 16.00 0.73 6.28
CA LYS A 105 16.44 -0.66 6.11
C LYS A 105 15.79 -1.31 4.88
N ILE A 106 14.48 -1.16 4.72
CA ILE A 106 13.75 -1.67 3.54
C ILE A 106 14.31 -1.04 2.25
N LYS A 107 14.52 0.29 2.24
CA LYS A 107 15.12 0.98 1.08
C LYS A 107 16.54 0.50 0.79
N ALA A 108 17.34 0.23 1.82
CA ALA A 108 18.70 -0.28 1.67
C ALA A 108 18.72 -1.71 1.10
N GLN A 109 17.86 -2.60 1.61
CA GLN A 109 17.70 -3.96 1.08
C GLN A 109 17.24 -3.96 -0.38
N ALA A 110 16.23 -3.14 -0.71
CA ALA A 110 15.77 -3.02 -2.09
C ALA A 110 16.87 -2.52 -3.04
N ARG A 111 17.71 -1.57 -2.60
CA ARG A 111 18.85 -1.08 -3.38
C ARG A 111 19.92 -2.17 -3.56
N GLN A 112 20.16 -2.96 -2.54
CA GLN A 112 21.13 -4.06 -2.64
C GLN A 112 20.61 -5.13 -3.59
N ALA A 113 19.38 -5.57 -3.45
CA ALA A 113 18.73 -6.52 -4.36
C ALA A 113 18.79 -6.06 -5.83
N MET A 114 18.53 -4.75 -6.09
CA MET A 114 18.68 -4.21 -7.44
C MET A 114 20.12 -4.30 -7.97
N LYS A 115 21.15 -4.09 -7.12
CA LYS A 115 22.56 -4.21 -7.50
C LYS A 115 22.96 -5.65 -7.79
N ASP A 116 22.35 -6.59 -7.06
CA ASP A 116 22.57 -8.02 -7.24
C ASP A 116 21.83 -8.59 -8.48
N GLY A 117 21.08 -7.74 -9.20
CA GLY A 117 20.34 -8.12 -10.40
C GLY A 117 18.95 -8.69 -10.13
N ASP A 118 18.50 -8.60 -8.90
CA ASP A 118 17.17 -9.09 -8.50
C ASP A 118 16.06 -8.15 -8.97
N TYR A 119 14.98 -8.74 -9.47
CA TYR A 119 13.76 -8.01 -9.80
C TYR A 119 12.97 -7.69 -8.53
N ILE A 120 12.82 -6.41 -8.20
CA ILE A 120 12.11 -5.96 -7.00
C ILE A 120 10.67 -5.48 -7.26
N GLY A 121 10.24 -5.46 -8.51
CA GLY A 121 8.88 -5.03 -8.85
C GLY A 121 7.82 -5.93 -8.23
N ALA A 122 6.71 -5.34 -7.80
CA ALA A 122 5.60 -6.10 -7.21
C ALA A 122 5.01 -7.10 -8.20
N ARG A 123 4.96 -6.74 -9.49
CA ARG A 123 4.40 -7.57 -10.58
C ARG A 123 5.35 -7.62 -11.74
N ALA A 124 5.46 -8.79 -12.41
CA ALA A 124 6.26 -8.93 -13.61
C ALA A 124 5.75 -8.03 -14.75
N PRO A 125 6.61 -7.53 -15.66
CA PRO A 125 6.21 -6.90 -16.91
C PRO A 125 5.37 -7.88 -17.77
N TYR A 126 4.52 -7.35 -18.65
CA TYR A 126 3.75 -8.20 -19.58
C TYR A 126 4.71 -8.94 -20.51
N GLY A 127 4.50 -10.21 -20.79
CA GLY A 127 5.45 -11.08 -21.50
C GLY A 127 6.41 -11.81 -20.56
N TYR A 128 6.44 -11.46 -19.29
CA TYR A 128 7.21 -12.14 -18.24
C TYR A 128 6.30 -12.56 -17.10
N ARG A 129 6.73 -13.57 -16.35
CA ARG A 129 6.16 -14.00 -15.07
C ARG A 129 7.26 -14.11 -14.03
N LYS A 130 6.91 -14.01 -12.76
CA LYS A 130 7.86 -14.29 -11.69
C LYS A 130 8.11 -15.79 -11.59
N ASP A 131 9.34 -16.15 -11.27
CA ASP A 131 9.70 -17.53 -10.97
C ASP A 131 8.99 -17.93 -9.66
N PRO A 132 8.25 -19.07 -9.62
CA PRO A 132 7.61 -19.57 -8.41
C PRO A 132 8.58 -19.87 -7.27
N ASP A 133 9.80 -20.31 -7.60
CA ASP A 133 10.83 -20.67 -6.62
C ASP A 133 11.66 -19.45 -6.17
N ASN A 134 11.73 -18.41 -7.00
CA ASN A 134 12.43 -17.17 -6.70
C ASN A 134 11.67 -15.95 -7.27
N CYS A 135 10.87 -15.29 -6.44
CA CYS A 135 10.06 -14.15 -6.83
C CYS A 135 10.85 -12.92 -7.32
N HIS A 136 12.18 -12.92 -7.18
CA HIS A 136 13.10 -11.90 -7.66
C HIS A 136 13.62 -12.19 -9.07
N LYS A 137 13.26 -13.32 -9.66
CA LYS A 137 13.64 -13.70 -11.01
C LYS A 137 12.47 -13.60 -11.97
N LEU A 138 12.74 -13.08 -13.17
CA LEU A 138 11.76 -13.04 -14.26
C LEU A 138 11.97 -14.24 -15.20
N LEU A 139 10.91 -14.93 -15.53
CA LEU A 139 10.84 -15.96 -16.55
C LEU A 139 9.95 -15.48 -17.70
N ILE A 140 10.21 -15.94 -18.91
CA ILE A 140 9.35 -15.67 -20.05
C ILE A 140 7.98 -16.32 -19.80
N ASP A 141 6.91 -15.56 -20.04
CA ASP A 141 5.55 -16.07 -20.03
C ASP A 141 5.14 -16.47 -21.44
N GLU A 142 5.08 -17.76 -21.68
CA GLU A 142 4.80 -18.33 -23.01
C GLU A 142 3.45 -17.89 -23.59
N ASN A 143 2.50 -17.51 -22.74
CA ASN A 143 1.18 -17.04 -23.17
C ASN A 143 1.20 -15.59 -23.66
N THR A 144 2.04 -14.74 -23.08
CA THR A 144 2.03 -13.30 -23.35
C THR A 144 3.26 -12.80 -24.09
N ALA A 145 4.38 -13.52 -24.05
CA ALA A 145 5.59 -13.16 -24.77
C ALA A 145 5.41 -13.08 -26.31
N PRO A 146 4.63 -13.99 -26.97
CA PRO A 146 4.35 -13.85 -28.39
C PRO A 146 3.64 -12.55 -28.75
N VAL A 147 2.73 -12.08 -27.89
CA VAL A 147 2.02 -10.82 -28.08
C VAL A 147 2.98 -9.62 -28.03
N VAL A 148 3.93 -9.66 -27.08
CA VAL A 148 4.95 -8.62 -26.99
C VAL A 148 5.82 -8.60 -28.24
N LYS A 149 6.27 -9.74 -28.72
CA LYS A 149 7.03 -9.85 -29.99
C LYS A 149 6.26 -9.24 -31.15
N GLN A 150 5.00 -9.61 -31.28
CA GLN A 150 4.12 -9.09 -32.34
C GLN A 150 3.95 -7.55 -32.27
N ILE A 151 3.88 -6.97 -31.07
CA ILE A 151 3.83 -5.52 -30.89
C ILE A 151 5.13 -4.88 -31.41
N PHE A 152 6.28 -5.45 -31.11
CA PHE A 152 7.58 -4.94 -31.59
C PHE A 152 7.72 -5.11 -33.10
N GLU A 153 7.28 -6.24 -33.69
CA GLU A 153 7.28 -6.46 -35.14
C GLU A 153 6.43 -5.42 -35.86
N TRP A 154 5.19 -5.19 -35.41
CA TRP A 154 4.34 -4.16 -36.00
C TRP A 154 4.94 -2.73 -35.86
N ALA A 155 5.57 -2.43 -34.73
CA ALA A 155 6.26 -1.16 -34.56
C ALA A 155 7.46 -1.02 -35.50
N HIS A 156 8.22 -2.09 -35.72
CA HIS A 156 9.32 -2.14 -36.70
C HIS A 156 8.82 -1.93 -38.14
N GLU A 157 7.67 -2.47 -38.47
CA GLU A 157 6.99 -2.29 -39.76
C GLU A 157 6.33 -0.90 -39.89
N HIS A 158 6.57 0.00 -38.96
CA HIS A 158 5.99 1.35 -38.92
C HIS A 158 4.45 1.41 -38.83
N VAL A 159 3.83 0.35 -38.29
CA VAL A 159 2.38 0.35 -38.02
C VAL A 159 2.09 1.37 -36.90
N SER A 160 1.12 2.24 -37.10
CA SER A 160 0.78 3.26 -36.09
C SER A 160 0.27 2.62 -34.79
N LEU A 161 0.56 3.25 -33.65
CA LEU A 161 0.14 2.78 -32.32
C LEU A 161 -1.38 2.52 -32.23
N ASN A 162 -2.19 3.40 -32.85
CA ASN A 162 -3.63 3.24 -32.85
C ASN A 162 -4.06 1.99 -33.65
N ARG A 163 -3.35 1.63 -34.71
CA ARG A 163 -3.62 0.43 -35.48
C ARG A 163 -3.22 -0.81 -34.72
N ILE A 164 -2.07 -0.80 -34.02
CA ILE A 164 -1.63 -1.88 -33.15
C ILE A 164 -2.69 -2.14 -32.06
N VAL A 165 -3.15 -1.09 -31.38
CA VAL A 165 -4.21 -1.19 -30.37
C VAL A 165 -5.49 -1.81 -30.94
N ARG A 166 -5.90 -1.37 -32.15
CA ARG A 166 -7.09 -1.91 -32.80
C ARG A 166 -6.93 -3.39 -33.11
N ASN A 167 -5.81 -3.79 -33.71
CA ASN A 167 -5.52 -5.19 -34.04
C ASN A 167 -5.58 -6.07 -32.78
N LEU A 168 -4.93 -5.67 -31.68
CA LEU A 168 -4.93 -6.41 -30.42
C LEU A 168 -6.35 -6.58 -29.84
N ASN A 169 -7.17 -5.54 -29.92
CA ASN A 169 -8.55 -5.59 -29.46
C ASN A 169 -9.47 -6.42 -30.37
N GLU A 170 -9.29 -6.34 -31.69
CA GLU A 170 -10.01 -7.14 -32.68
C GLU A 170 -9.68 -8.63 -32.57
N MET A 171 -8.42 -8.96 -32.25
CA MET A 171 -7.98 -10.34 -31.99
C MET A 171 -8.47 -10.86 -30.61
N GLY A 172 -9.14 -10.05 -29.81
CA GLY A 172 -9.62 -10.44 -28.47
C GLY A 172 -8.53 -10.70 -27.45
N ILE A 173 -7.30 -10.21 -27.67
CA ILE A 173 -6.18 -10.41 -26.76
C ILE A 173 -6.41 -9.58 -25.50
N PRO A 174 -6.41 -10.17 -24.29
CA PRO A 174 -6.65 -9.41 -23.06
C PRO A 174 -5.53 -8.42 -22.78
N ALA A 175 -5.89 -7.19 -22.39
CA ALA A 175 -4.91 -6.20 -21.97
C ALA A 175 -4.16 -6.67 -20.69
N PRO A 176 -2.93 -6.18 -20.42
CA PRO A 176 -2.09 -6.66 -19.33
C PRO A 176 -2.76 -6.70 -17.95
N SER A 177 -3.57 -5.70 -17.62
CA SER A 177 -4.31 -5.67 -16.35
C SER A 177 -5.41 -6.73 -16.27
N HIS A 178 -6.06 -7.00 -17.40
CA HIS A 178 -7.09 -8.03 -17.48
C HIS A 178 -6.48 -9.43 -17.40
N TYR A 179 -5.41 -9.68 -18.16
CA TYR A 179 -4.66 -10.93 -18.09
C TYR A 179 -4.20 -11.24 -16.65
N LYS A 180 -3.61 -10.28 -15.97
CA LYS A 180 -3.16 -10.45 -14.59
C LYS A 180 -4.29 -10.67 -13.57
N LYS A 181 -5.50 -10.26 -13.89
CA LYS A 181 -6.68 -10.62 -13.11
C LYS A 181 -7.08 -12.06 -13.33
N THR A 182 -7.12 -12.52 -14.58
CA THR A 182 -7.49 -13.90 -14.89
C THR A 182 -6.48 -14.92 -14.34
N THR A 183 -5.20 -14.53 -14.23
CA THR A 183 -4.13 -15.35 -13.62
C THR A 183 -4.07 -15.25 -12.09
N GLY A 184 -4.91 -14.41 -11.47
CA GLY A 184 -4.95 -14.25 -10.02
C GLY A 184 -3.86 -13.33 -9.44
N GLU A 185 -2.99 -12.73 -10.26
CA GLU A 185 -1.99 -11.76 -9.79
C GLU A 185 -2.60 -10.45 -9.28
N ILE A 186 -3.82 -10.12 -9.68
CA ILE A 186 -4.58 -8.96 -9.24
C ILE A 186 -5.90 -9.43 -8.64
N THR A 187 -6.05 -9.26 -7.33
CA THR A 187 -7.26 -9.64 -6.59
C THR A 187 -8.20 -8.45 -6.31
N SER A 188 -7.71 -7.22 -6.44
CA SER A 188 -8.50 -6.01 -6.13
C SER A 188 -9.52 -5.69 -7.22
N PRO A 189 -10.81 -5.58 -6.89
CA PRO A 189 -11.88 -5.35 -7.89
C PRO A 189 -11.84 -3.99 -8.59
N GLY A 190 -11.23 -2.98 -7.97
CA GLY A 190 -11.27 -1.58 -8.44
C GLY A 190 -10.18 -1.15 -9.43
N LEU A 191 -9.22 -2.02 -9.78
CA LEU A 191 -8.04 -1.65 -10.59
C LEU A 191 -8.17 -1.96 -12.09
N ILE A 192 -9.36 -2.33 -12.58
CA ILE A 192 -9.54 -2.81 -13.94
C ILE A 192 -10.35 -1.78 -14.71
N GLY A 193 -9.66 -1.07 -15.60
CA GLY A 193 -10.31 -0.31 -16.65
C GLY A 193 -11.12 -1.21 -17.59
N SER A 194 -11.43 -0.74 -18.78
CA SER A 194 -12.26 -1.45 -19.79
C SER A 194 -11.76 -2.84 -20.22
N GLY A 195 -10.62 -3.32 -19.71
CA GLY A 195 -9.99 -4.57 -20.12
C GLY A 195 -9.39 -4.53 -21.52
N LYS A 196 -9.56 -3.44 -22.24
CA LYS A 196 -9.07 -3.22 -23.60
C LYS A 196 -7.68 -2.61 -23.63
N TRP A 197 -6.94 -2.94 -24.68
CA TRP A 197 -5.67 -2.28 -24.96
C TRP A 197 -5.86 -0.80 -25.25
N GLN A 198 -4.89 -0.01 -24.80
CA GLN A 198 -4.82 1.43 -25.00
C GLN A 198 -3.45 1.80 -25.56
N THR A 199 -3.38 2.89 -26.33
CA THR A 199 -2.14 3.41 -26.92
C THR A 199 -1.02 3.58 -25.90
N ARG A 200 -1.36 4.12 -24.70
CA ARG A 200 -0.42 4.30 -23.59
C ARG A 200 0.18 2.96 -23.10
N THR A 201 -0.59 1.88 -23.15
CA THR A 201 -0.11 0.55 -22.72
C THR A 201 0.90 -0.01 -23.72
N VAL A 202 0.60 0.11 -25.02
CA VAL A 202 1.52 -0.30 -26.10
C VAL A 202 2.80 0.54 -26.06
N MET A 203 2.68 1.85 -25.92
CA MET A 203 3.83 2.75 -25.82
C MET A 203 4.76 2.39 -24.63
N LYS A 204 4.18 2.11 -23.46
CA LYS A 204 4.96 1.65 -22.29
C LYS A 204 5.71 0.35 -22.52
N ILE A 205 5.17 -0.55 -23.33
CA ILE A 205 5.86 -1.80 -23.70
C ILE A 205 7.03 -1.47 -24.61
N LEU A 206 6.83 -0.67 -25.65
CA LEU A 206 7.87 -0.31 -26.61
C LEU A 206 9.01 0.53 -26.01
N GLU A 207 8.73 1.34 -24.98
CA GLU A 207 9.71 2.17 -24.26
C GLU A 207 10.44 1.42 -23.14
N SER A 208 10.03 0.19 -22.83
CA SER A 208 10.56 -0.51 -21.67
C SER A 208 11.84 -1.29 -21.99
N GLU A 209 12.94 -0.91 -21.38
CA GLU A 209 14.27 -1.52 -21.53
C GLU A 209 14.31 -3.00 -21.10
N VAL A 210 13.33 -3.47 -20.33
CA VAL A 210 13.27 -4.88 -19.93
C VAL A 210 13.17 -5.84 -21.12
N TYR A 211 12.64 -5.38 -22.27
CA TYR A 211 12.53 -6.19 -23.47
C TYR A 211 13.80 -6.22 -24.33
N THR A 212 14.79 -5.40 -23.99
CA THR A 212 16.14 -5.48 -24.57
C THR A 212 17.08 -6.35 -23.74
N GLY A 213 16.60 -6.88 -22.61
CA GLY A 213 17.37 -7.71 -21.69
C GLY A 213 17.94 -6.95 -20.50
N ASP A 214 17.73 -5.62 -20.42
CA ASP A 214 18.25 -4.79 -19.36
C ASP A 214 17.21 -4.63 -18.22
N LEU A 215 17.60 -4.99 -17.01
CA LEU A 215 16.78 -4.82 -15.83
C LEU A 215 17.00 -3.44 -15.20
N VAL A 216 16.30 -2.42 -15.70
CA VAL A 216 16.41 -1.06 -15.20
C VAL A 216 15.34 -0.78 -14.14
N GLN A 217 15.79 -0.54 -12.91
CA GLN A 217 14.94 -0.32 -11.75
C GLN A 217 15.36 0.95 -11.00
N GLY A 218 14.48 1.47 -10.13
CA GLY A 218 14.79 2.65 -9.31
C GLY A 218 14.85 3.97 -10.09
N LYS A 219 14.20 4.08 -11.27
CA LYS A 219 14.17 5.30 -12.10
C LYS A 219 13.56 6.52 -11.40
N THR A 220 12.70 6.30 -10.42
CA THR A 220 12.01 7.38 -9.71
C THR A 220 12.31 7.34 -8.22
N LYS A 221 12.52 8.51 -7.64
CA LYS A 221 12.66 8.69 -6.19
C LYS A 221 11.50 9.55 -5.70
N ILE A 222 10.77 9.04 -4.71
CA ILE A 222 9.79 9.88 -4.01
C ILE A 222 10.60 10.89 -3.17
N VAL A 223 10.45 12.16 -3.49
CA VAL A 223 10.96 13.26 -2.66
C VAL A 223 9.77 13.67 -1.80
N ASP A 224 9.85 13.38 -0.48
CA ASP A 224 8.89 13.94 0.47
C ASP A 224 9.08 15.46 0.46
N HIS A 225 8.09 16.17 0.00
CA HIS A 225 7.97 17.60 0.24
C HIS A 225 7.46 17.75 1.68
N GLN A 226 8.37 18.13 2.58
CA GLN A 226 8.01 18.67 3.88
C GLN A 226 7.32 20.00 3.70
#